data_6e47c5d68106fd04c05252a46264e32e
#
_entry.id   6e47c5d68106fd04c05252a46264e32e
#
_cell.length_a   1.000
_cell.length_b   1.000
_cell.length_c   1.000
_cell.angle_alpha   90.00
_cell.angle_beta   90.00
_cell.angle_gamma   90.00
#
_symmetry.space_group_name_H-M   'P 1'
#
loop_
_entity.id
_entity.type
_entity.pdbx_description
1 polymer ?
#
loop_
_entity_poly.entity_id
_entity_poly.type
_entity_poly.pdbx_seq_one_letter_code
_entity_poly.pdbx_strand_id
1 'polypeptide(L)'
;MSQARKMIRPVSDLRNNFADISRTVHETQKPVFLTKNGFGDMVVLSMEAYENMRLESEIYIKLRDAEREDENGGKRYTPEEVFTEVESVINGNV
;
A
#
# COMPACT_ATOMS: atom_id res chain seq x y z
N MET A 1 -5.23 -9.07 -28.79
CA MET A 1 -4.03 -8.38 -28.35
C MET A 1 -4.19 -7.93 -26.90
N SER A 2 -3.19 -8.15 -26.13
CA SER A 2 -3.19 -7.70 -24.76
C SER A 2 -3.08 -6.17 -24.70
N GLN A 3 -3.98 -5.56 -23.97
CA GLN A 3 -3.92 -4.13 -23.72
C GLN A 3 -3.23 -3.92 -22.39
N ALA A 4 -2.19 -3.11 -22.39
CA ALA A 4 -1.62 -2.68 -21.13
C ALA A 4 -2.67 -1.87 -20.40
N ARG A 5 -2.93 -2.22 -19.17
CA ARG A 5 -3.90 -1.48 -18.37
C ARG A 5 -3.34 -0.10 -18.07
N LYS A 6 -4.20 0.89 -18.20
CA LYS A 6 -3.77 2.26 -17.95
C LYS A 6 -3.72 2.50 -16.46
N MET A 7 -2.52 2.64 -15.95
CA MET A 7 -2.29 2.89 -14.54
C MET A 7 -2.20 4.38 -14.21
N ILE A 8 -2.13 5.22 -15.23
CA ILE A 8 -2.15 6.68 -15.10
C ILE A 8 -3.30 7.17 -15.96
N ARG A 9 -4.26 7.84 -15.33
CA ARG A 9 -5.50 8.24 -16.00
C ARG A 9 -5.90 9.66 -15.54
N PRO A 10 -6.67 10.38 -16.38
CA PRO A 10 -7.20 11.66 -15.93
C PRO A 10 -8.22 11.49 -14.81
N VAL A 11 -8.30 12.48 -13.94
CA VAL A 11 -9.20 12.41 -12.78
C VAL A 11 -10.67 12.28 -13.21
N SER A 12 -11.02 12.74 -14.40
CA SER A 12 -12.38 12.60 -14.92
C SER A 12 -12.80 11.13 -15.08
N ASP A 13 -11.84 10.22 -15.24
CA ASP A 13 -12.15 8.80 -15.34
C ASP A 13 -12.73 8.22 -14.06
N LEU A 14 -12.50 8.85 -12.94
CA LEU A 14 -13.11 8.42 -11.69
C LEU A 14 -14.63 8.49 -11.74
N ARG A 15 -15.17 9.46 -12.48
CA ARG A 15 -16.60 9.59 -12.69
C ARG A 15 -17.07 8.84 -13.93
N ASN A 16 -16.32 8.94 -15.02
CA ASN A 16 -16.78 8.44 -16.32
C ASN A 16 -16.46 6.96 -16.56
N ASN A 17 -15.41 6.46 -15.94
CA ASN A 17 -14.94 5.08 -16.14
C ASN A 17 -14.64 4.38 -14.81
N PHE A 18 -15.45 4.64 -13.80
CA PHE A 18 -15.22 4.10 -12.47
C PHE A 18 -15.14 2.58 -12.46
N ALA A 19 -16.03 1.91 -13.20
CA ALA A 19 -16.05 0.44 -13.22
C ALA A 19 -14.73 -0.13 -13.76
N ASP A 20 -14.15 0.51 -14.74
CA ASP A 20 -12.87 0.08 -15.30
C ASP A 20 -11.73 0.29 -14.31
N ILE A 21 -11.73 1.44 -13.63
CA ILE A 21 -10.73 1.70 -12.57
C ILE A 21 -10.86 0.67 -11.46
N SER A 22 -12.08 0.43 -11.01
CA SER A 22 -12.34 -0.54 -9.94
C SER A 22 -11.85 -1.93 -10.32
N ARG A 23 -12.16 -2.37 -11.52
CA ARG A 23 -11.71 -3.67 -12.01
C ARG A 23 -10.18 -3.73 -12.05
N THR A 24 -9.55 -2.68 -12.56
CA THR A 24 -8.10 -2.62 -12.66
C THR A 24 -7.42 -2.74 -11.31
N VAL A 25 -7.85 -1.96 -10.31
CA VAL A 25 -7.21 -2.02 -9.00
C VAL A 25 -7.46 -3.35 -8.30
N HIS A 26 -8.61 -3.97 -8.51
CA HIS A 26 -8.90 -5.27 -7.89
C HIS A 26 -8.16 -6.41 -8.56
N GLU A 27 -8.03 -6.39 -9.87
CA GLU A 27 -7.34 -7.47 -10.57
C GLU A 27 -5.82 -7.36 -10.50
N THR A 28 -5.28 -6.14 -10.54
CA THR A 28 -3.83 -5.96 -10.52
C THR A 28 -3.26 -5.83 -9.12
N GLN A 29 -4.07 -5.44 -8.16
CA GLN A 29 -3.63 -5.10 -6.80
C GLN A 29 -2.55 -4.02 -6.80
N LYS A 30 -2.58 -3.16 -7.82
CA LYS A 30 -1.66 -2.04 -7.97
C LYS A 30 -2.42 -0.73 -8.00
N PRO A 31 -1.79 0.37 -7.62
CA PRO A 31 -2.46 1.66 -7.62
C PRO A 31 -2.68 2.20 -9.04
N VAL A 32 -3.77 2.93 -9.20
CA VAL A 32 -4.03 3.74 -10.39
C VAL A 32 -3.85 5.19 -9.99
N PHE A 33 -3.01 5.90 -10.71
CA PHE A 33 -2.72 7.30 -10.44
C PHE A 33 -3.64 8.19 -11.28
N LEU A 34 -4.32 9.11 -10.63
CA LEU A 34 -5.22 10.05 -11.29
C LEU A 34 -4.53 11.40 -11.39
N THR A 35 -4.57 11.98 -12.57
CA THR A 35 -3.92 13.25 -12.85
C THR A 35 -4.94 14.34 -13.13
N LYS A 36 -4.57 15.56 -12.80
CA LYS A 36 -5.35 16.75 -13.11
C LYS A 36 -4.39 17.79 -13.67
N ASN A 37 -4.69 18.29 -14.87
CA ASN A 37 -3.84 19.27 -15.56
C ASN A 37 -2.38 18.79 -15.69
N GLY A 38 -2.17 17.48 -15.89
CA GLY A 38 -0.85 16.91 -16.08
C GLY A 38 -0.10 16.59 -14.79
N PHE A 39 -0.71 16.84 -13.64
CA PHE A 39 -0.07 16.57 -12.34
C PHE A 39 -0.80 15.49 -11.58
N GLY A 40 -0.08 14.72 -10.79
CA GLY A 40 -0.68 13.73 -9.91
C GLY A 40 -1.61 14.40 -8.91
N ASP A 41 -2.84 13.89 -8.82
CA ASP A 41 -3.87 14.46 -7.95
C ASP A 41 -4.35 13.46 -6.91
N MET A 42 -4.61 12.23 -7.33
CA MET A 42 -5.12 11.19 -6.44
C MET A 42 -4.55 9.84 -6.79
N VAL A 43 -4.66 8.92 -5.85
CA VAL A 43 -4.28 7.52 -6.06
C VAL A 43 -5.47 6.66 -5.65
N VAL A 44 -5.83 5.70 -6.50
CA VAL A 44 -6.87 4.73 -6.21
C VAL A 44 -6.24 3.35 -6.11
N LEU A 45 -6.55 2.63 -5.05
CA LEU A 45 -6.09 1.26 -4.90
C LEU A 45 -7.12 0.49 -4.09
N SER A 46 -7.05 -0.84 -4.18
CA SER A 46 -7.96 -1.68 -3.41
C SER A 46 -7.58 -1.62 -1.93
N MET A 47 -8.55 -1.91 -1.06
CA MET A 47 -8.26 -2.01 0.37
C MET A 47 -7.23 -3.09 0.65
N GLU A 48 -7.30 -4.21 -0.08
CA GLU A 48 -6.32 -5.27 0.08
C GLU A 48 -4.90 -4.79 -0.25
N ALA A 49 -4.74 -4.09 -1.38
CA ALA A 49 -3.44 -3.55 -1.77
C ALA A 49 -2.94 -2.52 -0.74
N TYR A 50 -3.82 -1.68 -0.24
CA TYR A 50 -3.49 -0.70 0.76
C TYR A 50 -3.01 -1.36 2.06
N GLU A 51 -3.75 -2.37 2.52
CA GLU A 51 -3.38 -3.08 3.74
C GLU A 51 -2.06 -3.82 3.59
N ASN A 52 -1.84 -4.46 2.45
CA ASN A 52 -0.57 -5.12 2.17
C ASN A 52 0.60 -4.15 2.16
N MET A 53 0.41 -2.99 1.56
CA MET A 53 1.44 -1.96 1.53
C MET A 53 1.76 -1.46 2.94
N ARG A 54 0.75 -1.23 3.76
CA ARG A 54 0.95 -0.81 5.13
C ARG A 54 1.66 -1.89 5.95
N LEU A 55 1.24 -3.13 5.79
CA LEU A 55 1.84 -4.25 6.51
C LEU A 55 3.32 -4.40 6.16
N GLU A 56 3.64 -4.38 4.88
CA GLU A 56 5.03 -4.45 4.42
C GLU A 56 5.88 -3.32 5.00
N SER A 57 5.35 -2.10 4.99
CA SER A 57 6.04 -0.94 5.50
C SER A 57 6.30 -1.05 7.01
N GLU A 58 5.29 -1.47 7.76
CA GLU A 58 5.40 -1.62 9.20
C GLU A 58 6.39 -2.73 9.58
N ILE A 59 6.35 -3.86 8.87
CA ILE A 59 7.29 -4.95 9.08
C ILE A 59 8.71 -4.48 8.80
N TYR A 60 8.91 -3.77 7.71
CA TYR A 60 10.22 -3.26 7.35
C TYR A 60 10.78 -2.34 8.44
N ILE A 61 9.97 -1.42 8.94
CA ILE A 61 10.37 -0.48 9.98
C ILE A 61 10.74 -1.24 11.26
N LYS A 62 9.92 -2.21 11.66
CA LYS A 62 10.17 -2.98 12.87
C LYS A 62 11.44 -3.82 12.77
N LEU A 63 11.67 -4.44 11.62
CA LEU A 63 12.89 -5.22 11.40
C LEU A 63 14.13 -4.34 11.43
N ARG A 64 14.06 -3.17 10.82
CA ARG A 64 15.17 -2.23 10.83
C ARG A 64 15.50 -1.75 12.24
N ASP A 65 14.47 -1.45 13.02
CA ASP A 65 14.65 -1.01 14.40
C ASP A 65 15.22 -2.13 15.27
N ALA A 66 14.78 -3.36 15.05
CA ALA A 66 15.32 -4.52 15.76
C ALA A 66 16.79 -4.73 15.45
N GLU A 67 17.19 -4.62 14.19
CA GLU A 67 18.59 -4.73 13.79
C GLU A 67 19.43 -3.65 14.44
N ARG A 68 18.92 -2.42 14.46
CA ARG A 68 19.63 -1.30 15.06
C ARG A 68 19.83 -1.50 16.55
N GLU A 69 18.80 -1.96 17.25
CA GLU A 69 18.87 -2.21 18.68
C GLU A 69 19.86 -3.34 18.98
N ASP A 70 19.87 -4.39 18.15
CA ASP A 70 20.79 -5.49 18.30
C ASP A 70 22.24 -5.03 18.13
N GLU A 71 22.52 -4.20 17.15
CA GLU A 71 23.84 -3.63 16.92
C GLU A 71 24.33 -2.81 18.11
N ASN A 72 23.41 -2.19 18.81
CA ASN A 72 23.74 -1.35 19.96
C ASN A 72 23.60 -2.10 21.29
N GLY A 73 23.45 -3.43 21.25
CA GLY A 73 23.26 -4.21 22.44
C GLY A 73 21.86 -4.14 23.01
N GLY A 74 20.91 -3.73 22.18
CA GLY A 74 19.55 -3.58 22.61
C GLY A 74 18.70 -4.83 22.45
N LYS A 75 17.41 -4.61 22.48
CA LYS A 75 16.40 -5.65 22.49
C LYS A 75 16.14 -6.21 21.09
N ARG A 76 15.96 -7.50 21.01
CA ARG A 76 15.57 -8.15 19.76
C ARG A 76 14.10 -8.44 19.76
N TYR A 77 13.50 -8.37 18.56
CA TYR A 77 12.13 -8.76 18.36
C TYR A 77 12.08 -10.13 17.71
N THR A 78 11.18 -11.00 18.19
CA THR A 78 10.88 -12.23 17.47
C THR A 78 9.96 -11.91 16.30
N PRO A 79 9.87 -12.77 15.28
CA PRO A 79 8.90 -12.54 14.21
C PRO A 79 7.47 -12.41 14.73
N GLU A 80 7.10 -13.19 15.73
CA GLU A 80 5.76 -13.10 16.33
C GLU A 80 5.51 -11.76 16.96
N GLU A 81 6.49 -11.22 17.68
CA GLU A 81 6.37 -9.91 18.30
C GLU A 81 6.19 -8.81 17.24
N VAL A 82 6.93 -8.90 16.14
CA VAL A 82 6.81 -7.94 15.05
C VAL A 82 5.42 -7.99 14.45
N PHE A 83 4.93 -9.18 14.16
CA PHE A 83 3.59 -9.34 13.58
C PHE A 83 2.50 -8.87 14.53
N THR A 84 2.64 -9.15 15.81
CA THR A 84 1.67 -8.70 16.80
C THR A 84 1.59 -7.17 16.86
N GLU A 85 2.73 -6.50 16.85
CA GLU A 85 2.74 -5.05 16.83
C GLU A 85 2.16 -4.46 15.55
N VAL A 86 2.46 -5.07 14.41
CA VAL A 86 1.92 -4.61 13.13
C VAL A 86 0.40 -4.77 13.10
N GLU A 87 -0.11 -5.91 13.57
CA GLU A 87 -1.55 -6.12 13.68
C GLU A 87 -2.21 -5.09 14.59
N SER A 88 -1.57 -4.77 15.70
CA SER A 88 -2.07 -3.76 16.62
C SER A 88 -2.16 -2.39 15.96
N VAL A 89 -1.15 -2.02 15.18
CA VAL A 89 -1.17 -0.75 14.44
C VAL A 89 -2.30 -0.72 13.43
N ILE A 90 -2.47 -1.79 12.67
CA ILE A 90 -3.52 -1.87 11.66
C ILE A 90 -4.89 -1.79 12.30
N ASN A 91 -5.13 -2.57 13.36
CA ASN A 91 -6.42 -2.61 14.03
C ASN A 91 -6.71 -1.32 14.81
N GLY A 92 -5.68 -0.69 15.33
CA GLY A 92 -5.82 0.55 16.10
C GLY A 92 -6.16 1.77 15.27
N ASN A 93 -6.03 1.67 13.95
CA ASN A 93 -6.30 2.77 13.03
C ASN A 93 -7.67 2.67 12.34
N VAL A 94 -8.49 1.79 12.79
CA VAL A 94 -9.84 1.62 12.24
C VAL A 94 -10.79 2.64 12.82
#